data_5aab0ef43e7ce101ab2c3ba07534f6a4
#
_entry.id   5aab0ef43e7ce101ab2c3ba07534f6a4
#
_cell.length_a   1.000
_cell.length_b   1.000
_cell.length_c   1.000
_cell.angle_alpha   90.00
_cell.angle_beta   90.00
_cell.angle_gamma   90.00
#
_symmetry.space_group_name_H-M   'P 1'
#
loop_
_entity.id
_entity.type
_entity.pdbx_description
1 polymer ?
#
loop_
_entity_poly.entity_id
_entity_poly.type
_entity_poly.pdbx_seq_one_letter_code
_entity_poly.pdbx_strand_id
1 'polypeptide(L)'
;LESLQQLFKLLDLTGFDAKVYVALLSLGPSSPSRLVEELSTHRPQIHGSLKRLAARGLVEVYSGRPAMYRAVPPDVALGLIGDEYEELVEEARRFLDSMEAKGREGVHGVWMYKSRRGLLSRFAKTIGEAETDLVVCGDAIFLAKLMPLLRDAQERGVTVYTLVYEIPGVVFREEDFSGLRKVKKAVSGDLMAIADSKIGVIAQRRLGADGFPEYGIVVEEPVLIDYLLQDFLYRWRRSAAVRDEPLRLPARLTMFKLAVIEAARLLGEGRGLWASARGRWVHRGAGGRVEGRVVKAGIDDTTGIAQMVVETGGGEVTIGGPDAILEDFAASEVYLRGV
;
A
#
# COMPACT_ATOMS: atom_id res chain seq x y z
N LEU A 1 4.06 -21.51 24.99
CA LEU A 1 3.63 -20.74 26.16
C LEU A 1 3.91 -19.25 25.99
N GLU A 2 5.06 -18.86 25.44
CA GLU A 2 5.42 -17.45 25.22
C GLU A 2 4.41 -16.68 24.37
N SER A 3 3.98 -17.25 23.25
CA SER A 3 2.97 -16.63 22.37
C SER A 3 1.62 -16.44 23.08
N LEU A 4 1.21 -17.41 23.91
CA LEU A 4 0.00 -17.31 24.72
C LEU A 4 0.14 -16.19 25.80
N GLN A 5 1.30 -16.09 26.42
CA GLN A 5 1.58 -15.02 27.39
C GLN A 5 1.56 -13.63 26.75
N GLN A 6 2.03 -13.52 25.49
CA GLN A 6 1.95 -12.26 24.74
C GLN A 6 0.49 -11.89 24.41
N LEU A 7 -0.32 -12.86 23.98
CA LEU A 7 -1.74 -12.63 23.74
C LEU A 7 -2.48 -12.22 25.04
N PHE A 8 -2.22 -12.90 26.13
CA PHE A 8 -2.86 -12.59 27.40
C PHE A 8 -2.51 -11.18 27.94
N LYS A 9 -1.31 -10.69 27.64
CA LYS A 9 -0.93 -9.30 27.97
C LYS A 9 -1.77 -8.25 27.27
N LEU A 10 -2.28 -8.54 26.07
CA LEU A 10 -3.19 -7.63 25.34
C LEU A 10 -4.52 -7.45 26.07
N LEU A 11 -4.90 -8.43 26.92
CA LEU A 11 -6.12 -8.41 27.73
C LEU A 11 -5.88 -8.03 29.19
N ASP A 12 -4.77 -7.38 29.51
CA ASP A 12 -4.35 -7.09 30.90
C ASP A 12 -4.23 -8.33 31.80
N LEU A 13 -4.00 -9.50 31.20
CA LEU A 13 -3.71 -10.74 31.89
C LEU A 13 -2.21 -10.94 32.03
N THR A 14 -1.82 -11.59 33.14
CA THR A 14 -0.41 -11.83 33.44
C THR A 14 0.10 -13.15 32.84
N GLY A 15 1.43 -13.30 32.73
CA GLY A 15 2.00 -14.59 32.35
C GLY A 15 1.66 -15.73 33.31
N PHE A 16 1.27 -15.42 34.56
CA PHE A 16 0.79 -16.39 35.51
C PHE A 16 -0.64 -16.86 35.19
N ASP A 17 -1.50 -15.96 34.70
CA ASP A 17 -2.85 -16.31 34.24
C ASP A 17 -2.79 -17.31 33.07
N ALA A 18 -1.84 -17.13 32.16
CA ALA A 18 -1.60 -18.10 31.10
C ALA A 18 -1.19 -19.47 31.62
N LYS A 19 -0.34 -19.53 32.67
CA LYS A 19 0.02 -20.80 33.32
C LYS A 19 -1.17 -21.48 33.98
N VAL A 20 -2.03 -20.72 34.68
CA VAL A 20 -3.26 -21.25 35.31
C VAL A 20 -4.23 -21.78 34.25
N TYR A 21 -4.41 -21.07 33.14
CA TYR A 21 -5.25 -21.51 32.02
C TYR A 21 -4.73 -22.83 31.41
N VAL A 22 -3.43 -22.93 31.15
CA VAL A 22 -2.80 -24.15 30.63
C VAL A 22 -2.92 -25.33 31.62
N ALA A 23 -2.74 -25.06 32.92
CA ALA A 23 -2.93 -26.09 33.95
C ALA A 23 -4.38 -26.64 33.96
N LEU A 24 -5.38 -25.74 33.82
CA LEU A 24 -6.78 -26.13 33.73
C LEU A 24 -7.07 -26.95 32.47
N LEU A 25 -6.44 -26.61 31.34
CA LEU A 25 -6.56 -27.43 30.12
C LEU A 25 -6.01 -28.83 30.29
N SER A 26 -4.87 -28.96 31.00
CA SER A 26 -4.21 -30.24 31.20
C SER A 26 -4.91 -31.12 32.25
N LEU A 27 -5.38 -30.51 33.34
CA LEU A 27 -5.97 -31.23 34.49
C LEU A 27 -7.48 -31.47 34.32
N GLY A 28 -8.13 -30.74 33.39
CA GLY A 28 -9.60 -30.68 33.35
C GLY A 28 -10.20 -29.91 34.52
N PRO A 29 -11.50 -30.04 34.79
CA PRO A 29 -12.15 -29.35 35.88
C PRO A 29 -11.44 -29.52 37.21
N SER A 30 -11.00 -28.44 37.85
CA SER A 30 -10.14 -28.50 39.05
C SER A 30 -10.55 -27.48 40.09
N SER A 31 -10.33 -27.86 41.37
CA SER A 31 -10.49 -26.94 42.50
C SER A 31 -9.27 -26.00 42.63
N PRO A 32 -9.40 -24.83 43.27
CA PRO A 32 -8.27 -23.98 43.55
C PRO A 32 -7.14 -24.67 44.34
N SER A 33 -7.47 -25.56 45.25
CA SER A 33 -6.47 -26.31 46.03
C SER A 33 -5.60 -27.21 45.15
N ARG A 34 -6.20 -27.90 44.16
CA ARG A 34 -5.47 -28.73 43.20
C ARG A 34 -4.53 -27.88 42.33
N LEU A 35 -4.95 -26.68 41.92
CA LEU A 35 -4.11 -25.75 41.15
C LEU A 35 -2.95 -25.19 41.97
N VAL A 36 -3.15 -24.99 43.30
CA VAL A 36 -2.07 -24.60 44.21
C VAL A 36 -0.97 -25.66 44.28
N GLU A 37 -1.37 -26.94 44.35
CA GLU A 37 -0.44 -28.07 44.34
C GLU A 37 0.29 -28.18 43.02
N GLU A 38 -0.45 -28.18 41.89
CA GLU A 38 0.11 -28.34 40.55
C GLU A 38 1.11 -27.23 40.19
N LEU A 39 0.77 -25.97 40.49
CA LEU A 39 1.60 -24.84 40.14
C LEU A 39 2.59 -24.42 41.25
N SER A 40 2.65 -25.20 42.34
CA SER A 40 3.53 -24.90 43.51
C SER A 40 3.46 -23.44 43.96
N THR A 41 2.26 -22.95 44.16
CA THR A 41 2.00 -21.52 44.43
C THR A 41 1.09 -21.30 45.66
N HIS A 42 0.66 -20.05 45.89
CA HIS A 42 -0.18 -19.69 47.02
C HIS A 42 -1.64 -19.48 46.63
N ARG A 43 -2.55 -19.86 47.53
CA ARG A 43 -4.01 -19.79 47.32
C ARG A 43 -4.52 -18.42 46.86
N PRO A 44 -4.07 -17.29 47.45
CA PRO A 44 -4.52 -15.96 46.97
C PRO A 44 -4.16 -15.68 45.51
N GLN A 45 -2.98 -16.15 45.03
CA GLN A 45 -2.53 -15.95 43.66
C GLN A 45 -3.39 -16.72 42.67
N ILE A 46 -3.76 -17.98 43.01
CA ILE A 46 -4.68 -18.79 42.21
C ILE A 46 -6.07 -18.13 42.15
N HIS A 47 -6.62 -17.69 43.29
CA HIS A 47 -7.93 -17.03 43.31
C HIS A 47 -7.94 -15.73 42.50
N GLY A 48 -6.89 -14.92 42.58
CA GLY A 48 -6.74 -13.72 41.77
C GLY A 48 -6.71 -14.01 40.28
N SER A 49 -5.95 -15.02 39.88
CA SER A 49 -5.87 -15.46 38.49
C SER A 49 -7.21 -16.00 37.98
N LEU A 50 -7.83 -16.90 38.71
CA LEU A 50 -9.15 -17.46 38.33
C LEU A 50 -10.22 -16.37 38.19
N LYS A 51 -10.20 -15.36 39.07
CA LYS A 51 -11.12 -14.21 38.98
C LYS A 51 -10.90 -13.40 37.70
N ARG A 52 -9.62 -13.11 37.33
CA ARG A 52 -9.33 -12.40 36.08
C ARG A 52 -9.71 -13.22 34.84
N LEU A 53 -9.34 -14.50 34.82
CA LEU A 53 -9.69 -15.39 33.72
C LEU A 53 -11.19 -15.56 33.54
N ALA A 54 -11.94 -15.68 34.64
CA ALA A 54 -13.39 -15.77 34.61
C ALA A 54 -14.06 -14.47 34.14
N ALA A 55 -13.51 -13.31 34.54
CA ALA A 55 -13.98 -12.00 34.09
C ALA A 55 -13.80 -11.79 32.57
N ARG A 56 -12.82 -12.48 31.95
CA ARG A 56 -12.57 -12.46 30.52
C ARG A 56 -13.24 -13.64 29.78
N GLY A 57 -14.08 -14.44 30.44
CA GLY A 57 -14.75 -15.59 29.84
C GLY A 57 -13.82 -16.75 29.44
N LEU A 58 -12.56 -16.76 29.91
CA LEU A 58 -11.57 -17.78 29.58
C LEU A 58 -11.65 -19.02 30.49
N VAL A 59 -12.40 -18.93 31.60
CA VAL A 59 -12.61 -19.99 32.58
C VAL A 59 -14.08 -20.02 32.98
N GLU A 60 -14.67 -21.21 32.96
CA GLU A 60 -16.00 -21.50 33.48
C GLU A 60 -15.93 -21.89 34.96
N VAL A 61 -16.97 -21.48 35.71
CA VAL A 61 -17.02 -21.68 37.15
C VAL A 61 -18.25 -22.53 37.50
N TYR A 62 -18.02 -23.64 38.21
CA TYR A 62 -19.07 -24.40 38.87
C TYR A 62 -19.10 -24.01 40.36
N SER A 63 -20.20 -23.43 40.81
CA SER A 63 -20.38 -22.86 42.16
C SER A 63 -20.80 -23.94 43.19
N GLY A 64 -20.21 -25.11 43.14
CA GLY A 64 -20.40 -26.21 44.13
C GLY A 64 -19.54 -26.07 45.38
N ARG A 65 -19.55 -27.07 46.21
CA ARG A 65 -18.64 -27.21 47.39
C ARG A 65 -17.86 -28.49 47.25
N PRO A 66 -16.57 -28.47 46.85
CA PRO A 66 -15.78 -27.26 46.52
C PRO A 66 -16.19 -26.62 45.17
N ALA A 67 -15.86 -25.34 44.96
CA ALA A 67 -15.97 -24.69 43.67
C ALA A 67 -14.98 -25.31 42.68
N MET A 68 -15.41 -25.53 41.44
CA MET A 68 -14.59 -26.10 40.38
C MET A 68 -14.47 -25.14 39.22
N TYR A 69 -13.33 -25.16 38.58
CA TYR A 69 -13.01 -24.27 37.45
C TYR A 69 -12.58 -25.13 36.27
N ARG A 70 -13.02 -24.74 35.06
CA ARG A 70 -12.67 -25.39 33.80
C ARG A 70 -12.21 -24.34 32.81
N ALA A 71 -11.10 -24.59 32.11
CA ALA A 71 -10.70 -23.75 30.99
C ALA A 71 -11.73 -23.85 29.85
N VAL A 72 -12.05 -22.73 29.25
CA VAL A 72 -12.81 -22.70 27.99
C VAL A 72 -11.97 -23.34 26.89
N PRO A 73 -12.56 -24.08 25.94
CA PRO A 73 -11.81 -24.69 24.84
C PRO A 73 -10.91 -23.67 24.11
N PRO A 74 -9.70 -24.07 23.67
CA PRO A 74 -8.72 -23.15 23.09
C PRO A 74 -9.21 -22.37 21.87
N ASP A 75 -10.00 -23.00 21.01
CA ASP A 75 -10.61 -22.38 19.83
C ASP A 75 -11.57 -21.24 20.22
N VAL A 76 -12.43 -21.49 21.22
CA VAL A 76 -13.34 -20.47 21.74
C VAL A 76 -12.56 -19.36 22.46
N ALA A 77 -11.57 -19.70 23.29
CA ALA A 77 -10.75 -18.71 23.99
C ALA A 77 -9.99 -17.80 23.03
N LEU A 78 -9.41 -18.36 21.96
CA LEU A 78 -8.70 -17.60 20.94
C LEU A 78 -9.68 -16.73 20.13
N GLY A 79 -10.90 -17.20 19.87
CA GLY A 79 -11.97 -16.40 19.24
C GLY A 79 -12.31 -15.17 20.09
N LEU A 80 -12.61 -15.36 21.39
CA LEU A 80 -12.91 -14.24 22.31
C LEU A 80 -11.78 -13.20 22.37
N ILE A 81 -10.52 -13.65 22.39
CA ILE A 81 -9.35 -12.75 22.36
C ILE A 81 -9.28 -11.97 21.04
N GLY A 82 -9.56 -12.64 19.92
CA GLY A 82 -9.57 -12.04 18.59
C GLY A 82 -10.62 -10.94 18.48
N ASP A 83 -11.85 -11.24 18.87
CA ASP A 83 -12.99 -10.32 18.82
C ASP A 83 -12.74 -9.05 19.68
N GLU A 84 -12.24 -9.22 20.92
CA GLU A 84 -11.92 -8.08 21.80
C GLU A 84 -10.78 -7.22 21.23
N TYR A 85 -9.79 -7.85 20.59
CA TYR A 85 -8.71 -7.13 19.92
C TYR A 85 -9.20 -6.34 18.70
N GLU A 86 -10.06 -6.93 17.88
CA GLU A 86 -10.63 -6.27 16.71
C GLU A 86 -11.49 -5.07 17.09
N GLU A 87 -12.30 -5.19 18.17
CA GLU A 87 -13.08 -4.08 18.70
C GLU A 87 -12.20 -2.91 19.16
N LEU A 88 -11.13 -3.20 19.91
CA LEU A 88 -10.18 -2.18 20.38
C LEU A 88 -9.45 -1.49 19.22
N VAL A 89 -9.05 -2.25 18.20
CA VAL A 89 -8.40 -1.70 17.00
C VAL A 89 -9.37 -0.78 16.24
N GLU A 90 -10.63 -1.18 16.09
CA GLU A 90 -11.62 -0.39 15.37
C GLU A 90 -12.02 0.89 16.14
N GLU A 91 -12.12 0.82 17.47
CA GLU A 91 -12.34 2.00 18.32
C GLU A 91 -11.17 2.98 18.22
N ALA A 92 -9.93 2.47 18.32
CA ALA A 92 -8.73 3.28 18.16
C ALA A 92 -8.65 3.91 16.77
N ARG A 93 -9.02 3.19 15.71
CA ARG A 93 -9.08 3.70 14.34
C ARG A 93 -10.06 4.87 14.24
N ARG A 94 -11.29 4.70 14.69
CA ARG A 94 -12.32 5.77 14.68
C ARG A 94 -11.84 7.02 15.41
N PHE A 95 -11.19 6.83 16.56
CA PHE A 95 -10.63 7.96 17.32
C PHE A 95 -9.54 8.68 16.52
N LEU A 96 -8.58 7.94 15.95
CA LEU A 96 -7.48 8.51 15.17
C LEU A 96 -7.97 9.18 13.88
N ASP A 97 -8.91 8.58 13.17
CA ASP A 97 -9.51 9.17 11.96
C ASP A 97 -10.20 10.51 12.27
N SER A 98 -10.82 10.63 13.46
CA SER A 98 -11.42 11.88 13.91
C SER A 98 -10.39 13.00 14.16
N MET A 99 -9.12 12.64 14.43
CA MET A 99 -8.03 13.58 14.66
C MET A 99 -7.29 13.97 13.39
N GLU A 100 -7.20 13.08 12.39
CA GLU A 100 -6.46 13.36 11.14
C GLU A 100 -7.07 14.51 10.32
N ALA A 101 -8.35 14.78 10.44
CA ALA A 101 -9.06 15.83 9.68
C ALA A 101 -8.56 17.27 9.95
N LYS A 102 -7.73 17.51 10.95
CA LYS A 102 -7.35 18.86 11.41
C LYS A 102 -5.95 19.35 11.03
N GLY A 103 -5.12 18.56 10.33
CA GLY A 103 -3.70 18.88 10.24
C GLY A 103 -3.00 18.72 8.88
N ARG A 104 -3.67 18.36 7.80
CA ARG A 104 -2.99 17.94 6.55
C ARG A 104 -3.00 18.91 5.37
N GLU A 105 -3.37 20.16 5.53
CA GLU A 105 -3.25 21.11 4.42
C GLU A 105 -1.79 21.60 4.30
N GLY A 106 -1.10 21.16 3.23
CA GLY A 106 0.06 21.85 2.68
C GLY A 106 1.45 21.53 3.24
N VAL A 107 1.66 20.44 3.95
CA VAL A 107 3.02 20.07 4.35
C VAL A 107 3.65 19.18 3.29
N HIS A 108 4.39 19.81 2.36
CA HIS A 108 5.32 19.10 1.49
C HIS A 108 6.52 18.63 2.31
N GLY A 109 6.87 17.36 2.26
CA GLY A 109 7.91 16.82 3.12
C GLY A 109 8.56 15.55 2.61
N VAL A 110 9.69 15.25 3.24
CA VAL A 110 10.41 13.99 3.07
C VAL A 110 10.56 13.35 4.43
N TRP A 111 9.98 12.15 4.59
CA TRP A 111 9.89 11.47 5.87
C TRP A 111 10.64 10.15 5.84
N MET A 112 11.40 9.85 6.89
CA MET A 112 12.15 8.60 6.99
C MET A 112 11.41 7.58 7.85
N TYR A 113 11.23 6.37 7.34
CA TYR A 113 10.74 5.21 8.07
C TYR A 113 11.91 4.29 8.45
N LYS A 114 12.06 4.01 9.74
CA LYS A 114 13.12 3.15 10.31
C LYS A 114 12.58 1.81 10.82
N SER A 115 11.57 1.26 10.16
CA SER A 115 10.94 -0.01 10.55
C SER A 115 10.56 -0.80 9.30
N ARG A 116 11.01 -2.04 9.19
CA ARG A 116 10.65 -2.94 8.08
C ARG A 116 9.14 -3.11 7.93
N ARG A 117 8.44 -3.38 9.06
CA ARG A 117 6.98 -3.53 9.05
C ARG A 117 6.28 -2.23 8.68
N GLY A 118 6.72 -1.11 9.28
CA GLY A 118 6.17 0.21 8.98
C GLY A 118 6.40 0.62 7.52
N LEU A 119 7.56 0.29 6.96
CA LEU A 119 7.85 0.56 5.56
C LEU A 119 6.95 -0.24 4.62
N LEU A 120 6.77 -1.55 4.86
CA LEU A 120 5.86 -2.38 4.05
C LEU A 120 4.42 -1.89 4.16
N SER A 121 3.97 -1.54 5.37
CA SER A 121 2.64 -0.93 5.57
C SER A 121 2.49 0.39 4.82
N ARG A 122 3.56 1.19 4.73
CA ARG A 122 3.52 2.45 3.98
C ARG A 122 3.41 2.21 2.48
N PHE A 123 4.13 1.24 1.92
CA PHE A 123 3.93 0.79 0.53
C PHE A 123 2.48 0.34 0.30
N ALA A 124 1.97 -0.52 1.18
CA ALA A 124 0.60 -1.02 1.09
C ALA A 124 -0.44 0.11 1.14
N LYS A 125 -0.26 1.08 2.06
CA LYS A 125 -1.14 2.25 2.17
C LYS A 125 -1.09 3.10 0.90
N THR A 126 0.10 3.43 0.40
CA THR A 126 0.26 4.24 -0.83
C THR A 126 -0.41 3.58 -2.04
N ILE A 127 -0.31 2.25 -2.18
CA ILE A 127 -0.97 1.50 -3.25
C ILE A 127 -2.49 1.48 -3.05
N GLY A 128 -2.94 1.25 -1.82
CA GLY A 128 -4.37 1.18 -1.48
C GLY A 128 -5.10 2.51 -1.66
N GLU A 129 -4.41 3.63 -1.46
CA GLU A 129 -4.96 4.99 -1.58
C GLU A 129 -4.85 5.58 -3.00
N ALA A 130 -4.18 4.89 -3.94
CA ALA A 130 -4.09 5.34 -5.32
C ALA A 130 -5.49 5.41 -5.97
N GLU A 131 -5.79 6.53 -6.63
CA GLU A 131 -7.09 6.81 -7.26
C GLU A 131 -7.02 6.87 -8.79
N THR A 132 -5.87 7.21 -9.35
CA THR A 132 -5.74 7.54 -10.78
C THR A 132 -4.70 6.69 -11.47
N ASP A 133 -3.44 6.85 -11.09
CA ASP A 133 -2.32 6.12 -11.65
C ASP A 133 -1.27 5.76 -10.58
N LEU A 134 -0.61 4.66 -10.80
CA LEU A 134 0.33 4.07 -9.85
C LEU A 134 1.52 3.48 -10.59
N VAL A 135 2.72 3.85 -10.19
CA VAL A 135 3.94 3.12 -10.57
C VAL A 135 4.49 2.36 -9.39
N VAL A 136 4.86 1.10 -9.60
CA VAL A 136 5.47 0.26 -8.56
C VAL A 136 6.66 -0.48 -9.13
N CYS A 137 7.78 -0.42 -8.40
CA CYS A 137 9.03 -1.07 -8.76
C CYS A 137 9.54 -1.96 -7.64
N GLY A 138 10.07 -3.12 -7.98
CA GLY A 138 10.67 -4.01 -7.00
C GLY A 138 11.07 -5.36 -7.58
N ASP A 139 11.72 -6.18 -6.78
CA ASP A 139 11.96 -7.57 -7.13
C ASP A 139 10.69 -8.44 -6.94
N ALA A 140 10.72 -9.65 -7.50
CA ALA A 140 9.56 -10.55 -7.47
C ALA A 140 9.11 -10.91 -6.03
N ILE A 141 10.03 -11.04 -5.07
CA ILE A 141 9.70 -11.36 -3.67
C ILE A 141 8.98 -10.19 -3.00
N PHE A 142 9.44 -8.97 -3.24
CA PHE A 142 8.81 -7.77 -2.72
C PHE A 142 7.43 -7.57 -3.33
N LEU A 143 7.33 -7.62 -4.66
CA LEU A 143 6.08 -7.40 -5.38
C LEU A 143 5.04 -8.47 -5.07
N ALA A 144 5.44 -9.74 -4.85
CA ALA A 144 4.51 -10.81 -4.46
C ALA A 144 3.70 -10.46 -3.20
N LYS A 145 4.29 -9.73 -2.24
CA LYS A 145 3.60 -9.29 -1.02
C LYS A 145 2.56 -8.20 -1.30
N LEU A 146 2.70 -7.47 -2.39
CA LEU A 146 1.84 -6.35 -2.78
C LEU A 146 0.84 -6.72 -3.88
N MET A 147 0.97 -7.91 -4.49
CA MET A 147 0.13 -8.34 -5.62
C MET A 147 -1.38 -8.23 -5.37
N PRO A 148 -1.93 -8.63 -4.20
CA PRO A 148 -3.36 -8.46 -3.95
C PRO A 148 -3.79 -6.99 -4.04
N LEU A 149 -3.00 -6.07 -3.49
CA LEU A 149 -3.27 -4.62 -3.51
C LEU A 149 -3.13 -4.01 -4.91
N LEU A 150 -2.16 -4.48 -5.70
CA LEU A 150 -1.97 -4.02 -7.08
C LEU A 150 -3.14 -4.45 -7.99
N ARG A 151 -3.64 -5.66 -7.81
CA ARG A 151 -4.82 -6.16 -8.52
C ARG A 151 -6.06 -5.37 -8.13
N ASP A 152 -6.27 -5.17 -6.82
CA ASP A 152 -7.38 -4.38 -6.30
C ASP A 152 -7.34 -2.93 -6.82
N ALA A 153 -6.19 -2.26 -6.79
CA ALA A 153 -6.03 -0.93 -7.37
C ALA A 153 -6.42 -0.92 -8.86
N GLN A 154 -5.98 -1.90 -9.63
CA GLN A 154 -6.34 -2.01 -11.05
C GLN A 154 -7.84 -2.30 -11.27
N GLU A 155 -8.49 -3.07 -10.38
CA GLU A 155 -9.93 -3.33 -10.41
C GLU A 155 -10.74 -2.08 -10.07
N ARG A 156 -10.26 -1.23 -9.18
CA ARG A 156 -10.82 0.10 -8.91
C ARG A 156 -10.68 1.08 -10.08
N GLY A 157 -9.94 0.72 -11.12
CA GLY A 157 -9.75 1.55 -12.32
C GLY A 157 -8.44 2.34 -12.34
N VAL A 158 -7.57 2.17 -11.35
CA VAL A 158 -6.24 2.76 -11.32
C VAL A 158 -5.37 2.18 -12.45
N THR A 159 -4.65 3.03 -13.17
CA THR A 159 -3.69 2.57 -14.17
C THR A 159 -2.38 2.19 -13.48
N VAL A 160 -2.11 0.89 -13.36
CA VAL A 160 -0.95 0.36 -12.62
C VAL A 160 0.19 0.01 -13.59
N TYR A 161 1.36 0.61 -13.39
CA TYR A 161 2.61 0.31 -14.10
C TYR A 161 3.56 -0.41 -13.14
N THR A 162 3.93 -1.65 -13.46
CA THR A 162 4.78 -2.48 -12.60
C THR A 162 6.11 -2.78 -13.28
N LEU A 163 7.20 -2.40 -12.63
CA LEU A 163 8.56 -2.69 -13.08
C LEU A 163 9.20 -3.73 -12.16
N VAL A 164 9.43 -4.93 -12.69
CA VAL A 164 9.99 -6.05 -11.94
C VAL A 164 11.51 -6.12 -12.16
N TYR A 165 12.27 -6.17 -11.08
CA TYR A 165 13.71 -6.30 -11.15
C TYR A 165 14.15 -7.76 -11.09
N GLU A 166 15.00 -8.15 -12.06
CA GLU A 166 15.73 -9.42 -12.00
C GLU A 166 16.93 -9.25 -11.08
N ILE A 167 16.94 -9.98 -9.98
CA ILE A 167 18.07 -10.01 -9.06
C ILE A 167 18.60 -11.44 -8.91
N PRO A 168 19.92 -11.64 -8.75
CA PRO A 168 20.49 -12.96 -8.56
C PRO A 168 19.85 -13.71 -7.38
N GLY A 169 19.49 -14.97 -7.60
CA GLY A 169 18.88 -15.82 -6.57
C GLY A 169 17.37 -15.64 -6.37
N VAL A 170 16.73 -14.71 -7.09
CA VAL A 170 15.27 -14.56 -7.08
C VAL A 170 14.69 -15.05 -8.40
N VAL A 171 13.83 -16.05 -8.33
CA VAL A 171 13.15 -16.60 -9.50
C VAL A 171 12.03 -15.65 -9.93
N PHE A 172 12.11 -15.18 -11.16
CA PHE A 172 11.03 -14.45 -11.80
C PHE A 172 10.15 -15.42 -12.60
N ARG A 173 8.86 -15.41 -12.35
CA ARG A 173 7.86 -16.15 -13.12
C ARG A 173 6.83 -15.19 -13.65
N GLU A 174 6.56 -15.20 -14.94
CA GLU A 174 5.58 -14.31 -15.57
C GLU A 174 4.16 -14.55 -15.05
N GLU A 175 3.85 -15.80 -14.68
CA GLU A 175 2.56 -16.21 -14.14
C GLU A 175 2.23 -15.51 -12.81
N ASP A 176 3.23 -15.19 -12.01
CA ASP A 176 3.05 -14.52 -10.71
C ASP A 176 2.44 -13.11 -10.89
N PHE A 177 2.65 -12.51 -12.07
CA PHE A 177 2.14 -11.19 -12.45
C PHE A 177 0.91 -11.27 -13.37
N SER A 178 0.33 -12.46 -13.55
CA SER A 178 -0.94 -12.63 -14.25
C SER A 178 -2.04 -11.81 -13.57
N GLY A 179 -2.82 -11.07 -14.34
CA GLY A 179 -3.83 -10.16 -13.78
C GLY A 179 -3.41 -8.69 -13.75
N LEU A 180 -2.10 -8.36 -13.83
CA LEU A 180 -1.65 -6.99 -14.10
C LEU A 180 -1.53 -6.78 -15.62
N ARG A 181 -1.88 -5.58 -16.09
CA ARG A 181 -1.92 -5.26 -17.53
C ARG A 181 -0.62 -4.70 -18.05
N LYS A 182 0.14 -4.02 -17.20
CA LYS A 182 1.38 -3.34 -17.57
C LYS A 182 2.49 -3.79 -16.64
N VAL A 183 3.30 -4.71 -17.13
CA VAL A 183 4.44 -5.30 -16.42
C VAL A 183 5.64 -5.31 -17.36
N LYS A 184 6.72 -4.69 -16.94
CA LYS A 184 8.01 -4.75 -17.63
C LYS A 184 9.10 -5.26 -16.72
N LYS A 185 10.18 -5.74 -17.30
CA LYS A 185 11.30 -6.36 -16.62
C LYS A 185 12.58 -5.57 -16.84
N ALA A 186 13.26 -5.24 -15.75
CA ALA A 186 14.53 -4.53 -15.74
C ALA A 186 15.58 -5.27 -14.88
N VAL A 187 16.86 -4.90 -15.03
CA VAL A 187 17.96 -5.60 -14.36
C VAL A 187 18.08 -5.26 -12.88
N SER A 188 17.84 -3.99 -12.50
CA SER A 188 18.01 -3.55 -11.11
C SER A 188 17.31 -2.22 -10.87
N GLY A 189 17.09 -1.90 -9.60
CA GLY A 189 16.55 -0.61 -9.15
C GLY A 189 16.15 -0.65 -7.69
N ASP A 190 15.64 0.48 -7.21
CA ASP A 190 15.12 0.63 -5.86
C ASP A 190 13.67 0.16 -5.75
N LEU A 191 13.26 -0.24 -4.56
CA LEU A 191 11.86 -0.49 -4.26
C LEU A 191 11.13 0.86 -4.26
N MET A 192 10.09 1.00 -5.05
CA MET A 192 9.40 2.28 -5.21
C MET A 192 7.90 2.08 -5.45
N ALA A 193 7.07 2.95 -4.88
CA ALA A 193 5.68 3.13 -5.25
C ALA A 193 5.38 4.62 -5.30
N ILE A 194 4.79 5.10 -6.38
CA ILE A 194 4.32 6.50 -6.50
C ILE A 194 2.87 6.47 -6.94
N ALA A 195 2.00 7.13 -6.18
CA ALA A 195 0.58 7.24 -6.44
C ALA A 195 0.20 8.68 -6.82
N ASP A 196 -0.56 8.81 -7.89
CA ASP A 196 -1.25 10.03 -8.33
C ASP A 196 -0.33 11.27 -8.44
N SER A 197 0.97 11.08 -8.69
CA SER A 197 2.00 12.14 -8.65
C SER A 197 2.00 12.96 -7.35
N LYS A 198 1.44 12.45 -6.26
CA LYS A 198 1.29 13.15 -4.97
C LYS A 198 2.18 12.59 -3.87
N ILE A 199 2.36 11.29 -3.85
CA ILE A 199 3.10 10.59 -2.81
C ILE A 199 3.97 9.50 -3.39
N GLY A 200 5.21 9.43 -2.93
CA GLY A 200 6.16 8.38 -3.28
C GLY A 200 6.71 7.70 -2.03
N VAL A 201 6.90 6.38 -2.11
CA VAL A 201 7.66 5.60 -1.13
C VAL A 201 8.83 4.97 -1.86
N ILE A 202 10.05 5.20 -1.36
CA ILE A 202 11.26 4.63 -1.95
C ILE A 202 12.13 4.01 -0.86
N ALA A 203 12.75 2.88 -1.20
CA ALA A 203 13.71 2.21 -0.34
C ALA A 203 14.75 1.48 -1.16
N GLN A 204 16.02 1.62 -0.77
CA GLN A 204 17.10 0.95 -1.46
C GLN A 204 17.06 -0.55 -1.16
N ARG A 205 16.98 -1.38 -2.20
CA ARG A 205 17.12 -2.84 -2.10
C ARG A 205 18.53 -3.18 -1.63
N ARG A 206 18.67 -3.92 -0.53
CA ARG A 206 19.95 -4.44 -0.05
C ARG A 206 20.10 -5.91 -0.42
N LEU A 207 21.32 -6.31 -0.77
CA LEU A 207 21.70 -7.72 -0.91
C LEU A 207 21.83 -8.31 0.49
N GLY A 208 21.12 -9.40 0.77
CA GLY A 208 21.14 -10.08 2.05
C GLY A 208 20.05 -11.16 2.12
N ALA A 209 20.06 -11.98 3.16
CA ALA A 209 19.21 -13.17 3.28
C ALA A 209 17.71 -12.93 3.05
N ASP A 210 17.24 -11.72 3.32
CA ASP A 210 15.86 -11.32 3.07
C ASP A 210 15.73 -10.03 2.24
N GLY A 211 16.86 -9.38 1.91
CA GLY A 211 16.99 -8.26 0.96
C GLY A 211 16.05 -7.07 1.18
N PHE A 212 15.18 -7.12 2.18
CA PHE A 212 14.25 -6.04 2.47
C PHE A 212 14.96 -4.95 3.29
N PRO A 213 14.87 -3.67 2.92
CA PRO A 213 15.55 -2.59 3.60
C PRO A 213 15.01 -2.35 5.02
N GLU A 214 15.87 -1.87 5.90
CA GLU A 214 15.51 -1.51 7.29
C GLU A 214 14.86 -0.13 7.38
N TYR A 215 15.05 0.71 6.36
CA TYR A 215 14.46 2.03 6.28
C TYR A 215 14.04 2.36 4.86
N GLY A 216 13.17 3.33 4.75
CA GLY A 216 12.76 3.94 3.48
C GLY A 216 12.33 5.38 3.69
N ILE A 217 12.04 6.03 2.60
CA ILE A 217 11.69 7.44 2.53
C ILE A 217 10.30 7.56 1.94
N VAL A 218 9.46 8.37 2.56
CA VAL A 218 8.18 8.84 2.00
C VAL A 218 8.39 10.25 1.50
N VAL A 219 8.03 10.50 0.27
CA VAL A 219 8.20 11.77 -0.42
C VAL A 219 6.81 12.32 -0.75
N GLU A 220 6.52 13.52 -0.25
CA GLU A 220 5.32 14.31 -0.53
C GLU A 220 5.70 15.66 -1.17
N GLU A 221 6.98 15.81 -1.55
CA GLU A 221 7.53 16.97 -2.21
C GLU A 221 7.44 16.80 -3.75
N PRO A 222 6.67 17.65 -4.46
CA PRO A 222 6.39 17.48 -5.89
C PRO A 222 7.64 17.40 -6.77
N VAL A 223 8.66 18.22 -6.48
CA VAL A 223 9.91 18.23 -7.27
C VAL A 223 10.63 16.91 -7.17
N LEU A 224 10.70 16.32 -5.97
CA LEU A 224 11.34 15.02 -5.77
C LEU A 224 10.51 13.88 -6.37
N ILE A 225 9.19 13.95 -6.32
CA ILE A 225 8.30 13.00 -6.98
C ILE A 225 8.57 13.02 -8.50
N ASP A 226 8.70 14.19 -9.09
CA ASP A 226 9.01 14.29 -10.52
C ASP A 226 10.37 13.66 -10.85
N TYR A 227 11.42 13.88 -10.06
CA TYR A 227 12.71 13.22 -10.25
C TYR A 227 12.58 11.69 -10.16
N LEU A 228 11.82 11.16 -9.21
CA LEU A 228 11.59 9.71 -9.09
C LEU A 228 10.83 9.16 -10.30
N LEU A 229 9.84 9.90 -10.79
CA LEU A 229 9.10 9.54 -12.01
C LEU A 229 9.99 9.61 -13.26
N GLN A 230 10.95 10.53 -13.34
CA GLN A 230 11.93 10.58 -14.44
C GLN A 230 12.79 9.30 -14.47
N ASP A 231 13.32 8.87 -13.30
CA ASP A 231 14.07 7.61 -13.20
C ASP A 231 13.22 6.40 -13.61
N PHE A 232 11.97 6.34 -13.09
CA PHE A 232 11.02 5.30 -13.50
C PHE A 232 10.84 5.27 -15.02
N LEU A 233 10.54 6.41 -15.64
CA LEU A 233 10.30 6.52 -17.08
C LEU A 233 11.51 6.12 -17.91
N TYR A 234 12.71 6.53 -17.49
CA TYR A 234 13.95 6.13 -18.13
C TYR A 234 14.11 4.60 -18.18
N ARG A 235 13.82 3.94 -17.05
CA ARG A 235 13.85 2.47 -16.94
C ARG A 235 12.71 1.82 -17.71
N TRP A 236 11.48 2.33 -17.56
CA TRP A 236 10.29 1.82 -18.21
C TRP A 236 10.42 1.74 -19.75
N ARG A 237 10.95 2.79 -20.36
CA ARG A 237 11.15 2.84 -21.81
C ARG A 237 12.19 1.85 -22.33
N ARG A 238 13.15 1.45 -21.50
CA ARG A 238 14.26 0.53 -21.84
C ARG A 238 14.04 -0.90 -21.39
N SER A 239 13.01 -1.16 -20.64
CA SER A 239 12.71 -2.46 -20.06
C SER A 239 11.96 -3.36 -21.03
N ALA A 240 12.24 -4.67 -20.95
CA ALA A 240 11.54 -5.67 -21.73
C ALA A 240 10.09 -5.82 -21.27
N ALA A 241 9.15 -5.85 -22.21
CA ALA A 241 7.75 -6.07 -21.90
C ALA A 241 7.51 -7.54 -21.52
N VAL A 242 6.91 -7.75 -20.36
CA VAL A 242 6.32 -9.03 -19.95
C VAL A 242 4.85 -9.02 -20.34
N ARG A 243 4.17 -7.94 -20.01
CA ARG A 243 2.81 -7.64 -20.40
C ARG A 243 2.66 -6.12 -20.56
N ASP A 244 2.25 -5.66 -21.71
CA ASP A 244 2.08 -4.23 -21.97
C ASP A 244 0.82 -4.03 -22.83
N GLU A 245 -0.35 -4.21 -22.19
CA GLU A 245 -1.63 -3.97 -22.82
C GLU A 245 -1.82 -2.47 -23.11
N PRO A 246 -2.48 -2.08 -24.20
CA PRO A 246 -2.88 -0.71 -24.44
C PRO A 246 -3.70 -0.16 -23.26
N LEU A 247 -3.61 1.15 -23.04
CA LEU A 247 -4.42 1.82 -22.02
C LEU A 247 -5.91 1.59 -22.29
N ARG A 248 -6.65 1.14 -21.28
CA ARG A 248 -8.11 1.04 -21.37
C ARG A 248 -8.72 2.43 -21.24
N LEU A 249 -9.52 2.78 -22.22
CA LEU A 249 -10.21 4.07 -22.24
C LEU A 249 -11.68 3.90 -21.78
N PRO A 250 -12.25 4.90 -21.09
CA PRO A 250 -11.62 6.15 -20.69
C PRO A 250 -10.63 5.96 -19.55
N ALA A 251 -9.59 6.82 -19.49
CA ALA A 251 -8.58 6.77 -18.44
C ALA A 251 -8.17 8.16 -17.99
N ARG A 252 -7.82 8.28 -16.73
CA ARG A 252 -7.27 9.48 -16.12
C ARG A 252 -5.82 9.21 -15.72
N LEU A 253 -4.94 10.18 -15.92
CA LEU A 253 -3.52 10.09 -15.61
C LEU A 253 -3.02 11.42 -15.04
N THR A 254 -2.28 11.34 -13.94
CA THR A 254 -1.58 12.47 -13.33
C THR A 254 -0.12 12.50 -13.80
N MET A 255 0.44 11.35 -14.18
CA MET A 255 1.79 11.22 -14.70
C MET A 255 1.82 11.56 -16.18
N PHE A 256 1.99 12.86 -16.49
CA PHE A 256 1.85 13.40 -17.85
C PHE A 256 2.66 12.64 -18.90
N LYS A 257 3.94 12.30 -18.60
CA LYS A 257 4.78 11.56 -19.55
C LYS A 257 4.25 10.17 -19.89
N LEU A 258 3.61 9.50 -18.93
CA LEU A 258 2.91 8.22 -19.19
C LEU A 258 1.67 8.45 -20.05
N ALA A 259 0.91 9.51 -19.80
CA ALA A 259 -0.22 9.87 -20.65
C ALA A 259 0.19 10.10 -22.10
N VAL A 260 1.33 10.77 -22.33
CA VAL A 260 1.90 11.01 -23.65
C VAL A 260 2.33 9.71 -24.32
N ILE A 261 3.00 8.79 -23.60
CA ILE A 261 3.40 7.47 -24.14
C ILE A 261 2.17 6.67 -24.58
N GLU A 262 1.15 6.62 -23.73
CA GLU A 262 -0.08 5.88 -24.06
C GLU A 262 -0.85 6.52 -25.21
N ALA A 263 -0.95 7.84 -25.24
CA ALA A 263 -1.60 8.56 -26.35
C ALA A 263 -0.85 8.35 -27.67
N ALA A 264 0.48 8.42 -27.66
CA ALA A 264 1.29 8.18 -28.84
C ALA A 264 1.10 6.76 -29.38
N ARG A 265 1.06 5.76 -28.48
CA ARG A 265 0.80 4.36 -28.84
C ARG A 265 -0.58 4.19 -29.48
N LEU A 266 -1.64 4.71 -28.84
CA LEU A 266 -3.01 4.58 -29.32
C LEU A 266 -3.22 5.29 -30.66
N LEU A 267 -2.61 6.48 -30.85
CA LEU A 267 -2.62 7.19 -32.14
C LEU A 267 -1.88 6.38 -33.22
N GLY A 268 -0.74 5.76 -32.87
CA GLY A 268 0.01 4.89 -33.78
C GLY A 268 -0.76 3.63 -34.19
N GLU A 269 -1.68 3.16 -33.34
CA GLU A 269 -2.63 2.07 -33.64
C GLU A 269 -3.83 2.56 -34.49
N GLY A 270 -3.86 3.83 -34.91
CA GLY A 270 -4.94 4.43 -35.70
C GLY A 270 -6.20 4.78 -34.90
N ARG A 271 -6.12 4.80 -33.57
CA ARG A 271 -7.27 5.12 -32.71
C ARG A 271 -7.43 6.63 -32.54
N GLY A 272 -8.62 7.14 -32.79
CA GLY A 272 -8.96 8.53 -32.48
C GLY A 272 -9.01 8.75 -30.96
N LEU A 273 -8.42 9.87 -30.49
CA LEU A 273 -8.37 10.21 -29.08
C LEU A 273 -8.91 11.62 -28.83
N TRP A 274 -9.64 11.75 -27.75
CA TRP A 274 -10.03 13.02 -27.15
C TRP A 274 -9.34 13.18 -25.80
N ALA A 275 -8.71 14.33 -25.58
CA ALA A 275 -8.08 14.65 -24.29
C ALA A 275 -8.82 15.79 -23.61
N SER A 276 -8.86 15.73 -22.29
CA SER A 276 -9.21 16.83 -21.40
C SER A 276 -8.12 16.97 -20.35
N ALA A 277 -7.34 18.03 -20.45
CA ALA A 277 -6.24 18.34 -19.55
C ALA A 277 -6.64 19.44 -18.55
N ARG A 278 -6.41 19.21 -17.26
CA ARG A 278 -6.54 20.19 -16.19
C ARG A 278 -5.16 20.67 -15.79
N GLY A 279 -5.00 21.98 -15.56
CA GLY A 279 -3.71 22.55 -15.20
C GLY A 279 -3.71 24.08 -15.25
N ARG A 280 -2.64 24.68 -15.78
CA ARG A 280 -2.49 26.14 -15.90
C ARG A 280 -1.95 26.53 -17.27
N TRP A 281 -2.36 27.68 -17.75
CA TRP A 281 -1.79 28.34 -18.93
C TRP A 281 -0.38 28.86 -18.60
N VAL A 282 0.62 28.42 -19.35
CA VAL A 282 2.04 28.74 -19.07
C VAL A 282 2.29 30.25 -19.08
N HIS A 283 1.84 30.90 -20.10
CA HIS A 283 2.10 32.37 -20.26
C HIS A 283 1.24 33.28 -19.39
N ARG A 284 0.10 32.77 -18.89
CA ARG A 284 -0.85 33.59 -18.11
C ARG A 284 -0.90 33.20 -16.63
N GLY A 285 -0.31 32.08 -16.27
CA GLY A 285 -0.36 31.52 -14.92
C GLY A 285 -1.76 31.10 -14.42
N ALA A 286 -2.80 31.36 -15.22
CA ALA A 286 -4.17 31.10 -14.85
C ALA A 286 -4.47 29.58 -14.90
N GLY A 287 -5.12 29.08 -13.87
CA GLY A 287 -5.68 27.73 -13.88
C GLY A 287 -6.74 27.58 -14.97
N GLY A 288 -6.88 26.37 -15.50
CA GLY A 288 -7.85 26.10 -16.55
C GLY A 288 -7.96 24.66 -16.98
N ARG A 289 -8.68 24.46 -18.06
CA ARG A 289 -8.88 23.18 -18.72
C ARG A 289 -8.78 23.36 -20.23
N VAL A 290 -8.10 22.42 -20.87
CA VAL A 290 -8.00 22.31 -22.34
C VAL A 290 -8.65 21.01 -22.78
N GLU A 291 -9.53 21.09 -23.77
CA GLU A 291 -10.24 19.93 -24.28
C GLU A 291 -10.23 19.92 -25.80
N GLY A 292 -10.00 18.76 -26.38
CA GLY A 292 -10.05 18.60 -27.82
C GLY A 292 -9.55 17.25 -28.31
N ARG A 293 -9.48 17.14 -29.63
CA ARG A 293 -8.96 15.95 -30.30
C ARG A 293 -7.43 15.93 -30.20
N VAL A 294 -6.85 14.83 -29.81
CA VAL A 294 -5.39 14.67 -29.81
C VAL A 294 -4.92 14.42 -31.22
N VAL A 295 -4.11 15.34 -31.75
CA VAL A 295 -3.55 15.25 -33.11
C VAL A 295 -2.12 14.72 -33.12
N LYS A 296 -1.38 14.96 -32.02
CA LYS A 296 0.00 14.48 -31.86
C LYS A 296 0.31 14.25 -30.39
N ALA A 297 1.06 13.21 -30.10
CA ALA A 297 1.67 12.97 -28.78
C ALA A 297 3.04 12.32 -28.98
N GLY A 298 4.02 12.68 -28.16
CA GLY A 298 5.35 12.08 -28.22
C GLY A 298 6.32 12.66 -27.21
N ILE A 299 7.40 11.94 -27.00
CA ILE A 299 8.56 12.38 -26.21
C ILE A 299 9.73 12.51 -27.17
N ASP A 300 10.33 13.68 -27.20
CA ASP A 300 11.56 13.92 -27.95
C ASP A 300 12.72 13.16 -27.27
N ASP A 301 13.37 12.28 -28.02
CA ASP A 301 14.42 11.40 -27.46
C ASP A 301 15.72 12.16 -27.11
N THR A 302 15.93 13.34 -27.69
CA THR A 302 17.11 14.17 -27.46
C THR A 302 16.96 15.03 -26.21
N THR A 303 15.81 15.69 -26.10
CA THR A 303 15.54 16.66 -25.01
C THR A 303 14.78 16.03 -23.84
N GLY A 304 14.12 14.90 -24.03
CA GLY A 304 13.23 14.28 -23.04
C GLY A 304 11.91 15.01 -22.83
N ILE A 305 11.64 16.05 -23.64
CA ILE A 305 10.39 16.83 -23.56
C ILE A 305 9.22 15.96 -24.03
N ALA A 306 8.22 15.82 -23.18
CA ALA A 306 6.96 15.17 -23.51
C ALA A 306 5.93 16.21 -23.88
N GLN A 307 5.28 16.03 -25.04
CA GLN A 307 4.29 16.98 -25.55
C GLN A 307 3.08 16.26 -26.10
N MET A 308 1.91 16.84 -25.89
CA MET A 308 0.66 16.46 -26.55
C MET A 308 0.09 17.70 -27.25
N VAL A 309 -0.34 17.55 -28.50
CA VAL A 309 -1.01 18.61 -29.26
C VAL A 309 -2.48 18.26 -29.38
N VAL A 310 -3.32 19.20 -29.00
CA VAL A 310 -4.78 19.05 -28.96
C VAL A 310 -5.42 20.10 -29.86
N GLU A 311 -6.22 19.63 -30.83
CA GLU A 311 -7.04 20.49 -31.68
C GLU A 311 -8.32 20.88 -30.93
N THR A 312 -8.47 22.18 -30.66
CA THR A 312 -9.62 22.78 -29.98
C THR A 312 -10.46 23.61 -30.95
N GLY A 313 -11.62 24.09 -30.53
CA GLY A 313 -12.41 25.03 -31.34
C GLY A 313 -11.71 26.39 -31.61
N GLY A 314 -10.64 26.68 -30.92
CA GLY A 314 -9.82 27.89 -31.08
C GLY A 314 -8.47 27.69 -31.75
N GLY A 315 -8.19 26.51 -32.26
CA GLY A 315 -6.91 26.09 -32.85
C GLY A 315 -6.16 25.05 -32.06
N GLU A 316 -4.93 24.76 -32.45
CA GLU A 316 -4.07 23.79 -31.78
C GLU A 316 -3.49 24.41 -30.49
N VAL A 317 -3.45 23.59 -29.44
CA VAL A 317 -2.86 23.90 -28.15
C VAL A 317 -1.83 22.83 -27.81
N THR A 318 -0.63 23.28 -27.47
CA THR A 318 0.44 22.41 -27.01
C THR A 318 0.35 22.22 -25.49
N ILE A 319 0.38 20.97 -25.05
CA ILE A 319 0.27 20.59 -23.65
C ILE A 319 1.56 19.90 -23.21
N GLY A 320 2.15 20.38 -22.13
CA GLY A 320 3.29 19.77 -21.43
C GLY A 320 2.92 19.29 -20.03
N GLY A 321 3.90 18.77 -19.30
CA GLY A 321 3.76 18.35 -17.89
C GLY A 321 3.59 19.52 -16.91
N PRO A 322 3.51 19.27 -15.61
CA PRO A 322 3.36 20.31 -14.58
C PRO A 322 4.49 21.35 -14.61
N ASP A 323 5.67 20.95 -15.07
CA ASP A 323 6.89 21.72 -15.23
C ASP A 323 7.04 22.43 -16.59
N ALA A 324 6.01 22.35 -17.45
CA ALA A 324 6.03 22.93 -18.79
C ALA A 324 6.31 24.44 -18.78
N ILE A 325 7.22 24.87 -19.67
CA ILE A 325 7.61 26.28 -19.88
C ILE A 325 7.60 26.68 -21.35
N LEU A 326 7.63 25.73 -22.28
CA LEU A 326 7.66 25.94 -23.73
C LEU A 326 6.29 25.74 -24.37
N GLU A 327 5.45 24.95 -23.76
CA GLU A 327 4.11 24.62 -24.21
C GLU A 327 3.12 25.74 -23.80
N ASP A 328 1.93 25.71 -24.40
CA ASP A 328 0.87 26.68 -24.07
C ASP A 328 0.22 26.37 -22.71
N PHE A 329 0.12 25.09 -22.37
CA PHE A 329 -0.59 24.61 -21.19
C PHE A 329 0.23 23.56 -20.42
N ALA A 330 0.35 23.76 -19.11
CA ALA A 330 1.00 22.84 -18.17
C ALA A 330 -0.05 21.99 -17.47
N ALA A 331 -0.13 20.71 -17.81
CA ALA A 331 -1.13 19.79 -17.29
C ALA A 331 -0.68 19.11 -16.00
N SER A 332 -1.53 19.14 -14.99
CA SER A 332 -1.41 18.33 -13.75
C SER A 332 -2.21 17.04 -13.82
N GLU A 333 -3.17 16.94 -14.70
CA GLU A 333 -4.01 15.76 -14.92
C GLU A 333 -4.48 15.72 -16.38
N VAL A 334 -4.50 14.54 -16.97
CA VAL A 334 -5.01 14.31 -18.32
C VAL A 334 -6.05 13.17 -18.28
N TYR A 335 -7.21 13.44 -18.82
CA TYR A 335 -8.25 12.44 -19.09
C TYR A 335 -8.27 12.14 -20.57
N LEU A 336 -8.15 10.85 -20.92
CA LEU A 336 -8.18 10.35 -22.29
C LEU A 336 -9.43 9.51 -22.52
N ARG A 337 -10.10 9.72 -23.66
CA ARG A 337 -11.18 8.85 -24.14
C ARG A 337 -11.05 8.59 -25.63
N GLY A 338 -11.64 7.50 -26.10
CA GLY A 338 -11.77 7.23 -27.54
C GLY A 338 -12.78 8.18 -28.20
N VAL A 339 -12.56 8.45 -29.48
CA VAL A 339 -13.48 9.20 -30.36
C VAL A 339 -14.25 8.21 -31.20
#